data_fff5b1d9436dba1490d3a10bfc8932d4
#
_entry.id   fff5b1d9436dba1490d3a10bfc8932d4
#
_cell.length_a   1.000
_cell.length_b   1.000
_cell.length_c   1.000
_cell.angle_alpha   90.00
_cell.angle_beta   90.00
_cell.angle_gamma   90.00
#
_symmetry.space_group_name_H-M   'P 1'
#
loop_
_entity.id
_entity.type
_entity.pdbx_description
1 polymer ?
#
loop_
_entity_poly.entity_id
_entity_poly.type
_entity_poly.pdbx_seq_one_letter_code
_entity_poly.pdbx_strand_id
1 'polypeptide(L)'
;MTSAVNSNICFIGGGNMAQALIGGLISRGLPPTRITVSDPVEQIRQLLQEKEVHVTQDNVAAIKNADVVVLAVKPQVLATVLRPLKGLLSDKLVISIIAGAEIQTISNLIDSNRVVRVMPNTPALVQTGAHGIYANEIVGTSDRELTSQILAATGLTIWVNSEAQIDAVTAVSGSGPAYFFYLMESMIRAGKNLGLDEKVATALTLQTALGAAQMAITSSNTPSELRKNVTSPNGTTQAALEVFDRAQISQNIQSALAAAQKRSQELAQELSDSAK
;
A
#
# COMPACT_ATOMS: atom_id res chain seq x y z
N MET A 1 17.22 -11.82 -13.41
CA MET A 1 15.86 -12.13 -13.89
C MET A 1 15.08 -12.62 -12.68
N THR A 2 14.11 -11.88 -12.17
CA THR A 2 13.22 -12.35 -11.11
C THR A 2 12.40 -13.50 -11.68
N SER A 3 12.43 -14.68 -11.03
CA SER A 3 11.60 -15.82 -11.44
C SER A 3 10.14 -15.38 -11.47
N ALA A 4 9.42 -15.76 -12.52
CA ALA A 4 7.99 -15.44 -12.62
C ALA A 4 7.24 -16.12 -11.47
N VAL A 5 6.29 -15.42 -10.87
CA VAL A 5 5.36 -16.01 -9.89
C VAL A 5 4.63 -17.15 -10.58
N ASN A 6 4.69 -18.36 -9.99
CA ASN A 6 4.09 -19.57 -10.56
C ASN A 6 3.08 -20.23 -9.62
N SER A 7 2.50 -19.47 -8.71
CA SER A 7 1.55 -19.92 -7.70
C SER A 7 0.12 -19.58 -8.08
N ASN A 8 -0.84 -20.37 -7.60
CA ASN A 8 -2.25 -20.03 -7.67
C ASN A 8 -2.57 -19.05 -6.54
N ILE A 9 -3.07 -17.88 -6.87
CA ILE A 9 -3.32 -16.80 -5.93
C ILE A 9 -4.83 -16.58 -5.79
N CYS A 10 -5.33 -16.63 -4.57
CA CYS A 10 -6.70 -16.27 -4.26
C CYS A 10 -6.74 -14.91 -3.58
N PHE A 11 -7.60 -14.01 -4.04
CA PHE A 11 -7.92 -12.76 -3.36
C PHE A 11 -9.28 -12.90 -2.67
N ILE A 12 -9.31 -12.66 -1.36
CA ILE A 12 -10.55 -12.49 -0.60
C ILE A 12 -10.81 -10.99 -0.52
N GLY A 13 -11.76 -10.52 -1.36
CA GLY A 13 -12.02 -9.13 -1.66
C GLY A 13 -11.39 -8.68 -2.99
N GLY A 14 -12.19 -8.05 -3.85
CA GLY A 14 -11.82 -7.55 -5.18
C GLY A 14 -11.77 -6.01 -5.27
N GLY A 15 -11.53 -5.30 -4.14
CA GLY A 15 -11.46 -3.84 -4.11
C GLY A 15 -10.27 -3.27 -4.88
N ASN A 16 -10.13 -1.93 -4.89
CA ASN A 16 -9.14 -1.22 -5.70
C ASN A 16 -7.70 -1.73 -5.52
N MET A 17 -7.29 -2.05 -4.28
CA MET A 17 -5.94 -2.55 -4.04
C MET A 17 -5.73 -3.98 -4.58
N ALA A 18 -6.73 -4.85 -4.43
CA ALA A 18 -6.70 -6.17 -5.05
C ALA A 18 -6.63 -6.06 -6.58
N GLN A 19 -7.42 -5.18 -7.18
CA GLN A 19 -7.40 -4.94 -8.63
C GLN A 19 -6.06 -4.41 -9.13
N ALA A 20 -5.39 -3.55 -8.35
CA ALA A 20 -4.04 -3.08 -8.66
C ALA A 20 -3.02 -4.23 -8.67
N LEU A 21 -3.03 -5.06 -7.62
CA LEU A 21 -2.15 -6.24 -7.52
C LEU A 21 -2.42 -7.24 -8.65
N ILE A 22 -3.69 -7.55 -8.92
CA ILE A 22 -4.10 -8.45 -10.00
C ILE A 22 -3.61 -7.92 -11.35
N GLY A 23 -3.88 -6.65 -11.66
CA GLY A 23 -3.43 -6.03 -12.91
C GLY A 23 -1.90 -6.02 -13.03
N GLY A 24 -1.19 -5.72 -11.94
CA GLY A 24 0.27 -5.77 -11.90
C GLY A 24 0.84 -7.18 -12.12
N LEU A 25 0.23 -8.20 -11.51
CA LEU A 25 0.63 -9.60 -11.68
C LEU A 25 0.42 -10.09 -13.12
N ILE A 26 -0.73 -9.80 -13.71
CA ILE A 26 -1.03 -10.13 -15.10
C ILE A 26 -0.05 -9.43 -16.05
N SER A 27 0.22 -8.14 -15.86
CA SER A 27 1.16 -7.39 -16.70
C SER A 27 2.59 -7.92 -16.63
N ARG A 28 2.94 -8.63 -15.54
CA ARG A 28 4.24 -9.32 -15.36
C ARG A 28 4.24 -10.77 -15.80
N GLY A 29 3.17 -11.23 -16.42
CA GLY A 29 3.08 -12.54 -17.07
C GLY A 29 2.49 -13.67 -16.22
N LEU A 30 1.89 -13.37 -15.06
CA LEU A 30 1.10 -14.38 -14.35
C LEU A 30 -0.18 -14.66 -15.17
N PRO A 31 -0.45 -15.93 -15.59
CA PRO A 31 -1.66 -16.26 -16.31
C PRO A 31 -2.91 -15.90 -15.47
N PRO A 32 -3.90 -15.20 -16.04
CA PRO A 32 -5.14 -14.85 -15.32
C PRO A 32 -5.85 -16.06 -14.70
N THR A 33 -5.77 -17.21 -15.36
CA THR A 33 -6.35 -18.49 -14.89
C THR A 33 -5.76 -19.00 -13.57
N ARG A 34 -4.63 -18.46 -13.12
CA ARG A 34 -4.05 -18.74 -11.81
C ARG A 34 -4.53 -17.80 -10.71
N ILE A 35 -5.40 -16.87 -11.05
CA ILE A 35 -5.96 -15.92 -10.10
C ILE A 35 -7.43 -16.24 -9.87
N THR A 36 -7.81 -16.38 -8.60
CA THR A 36 -9.20 -16.51 -8.18
C THR A 36 -9.54 -15.34 -7.27
N VAL A 37 -10.70 -14.71 -7.45
CA VAL A 37 -11.16 -13.61 -6.61
C VAL A 37 -12.53 -13.95 -6.03
N SER A 38 -12.65 -13.83 -4.72
CA SER A 38 -13.94 -13.90 -4.06
C SER A 38 -14.39 -12.51 -3.62
N ASP A 39 -15.53 -12.06 -4.09
CA ASP A 39 -16.14 -10.80 -3.68
C ASP A 39 -17.66 -10.91 -3.69
N PRO A 40 -18.39 -10.41 -2.67
CA PRO A 40 -19.85 -10.48 -2.64
C PRO A 40 -20.52 -9.57 -3.67
N VAL A 41 -19.84 -8.50 -4.13
CA VAL A 41 -20.40 -7.50 -5.03
C VAL A 41 -20.30 -7.97 -6.48
N GLU A 42 -21.45 -8.11 -7.13
CA GLU A 42 -21.52 -8.64 -8.51
C GLU A 42 -20.79 -7.76 -9.52
N GLN A 43 -20.92 -6.44 -9.43
CA GLN A 43 -20.24 -5.50 -10.33
C GLN A 43 -18.71 -5.63 -10.26
N ILE A 44 -18.16 -5.90 -9.06
CA ILE A 44 -16.72 -6.14 -8.89
C ILE A 44 -16.32 -7.45 -9.57
N ARG A 45 -17.13 -8.50 -9.40
CA ARG A 45 -16.84 -9.79 -10.07
C ARG A 45 -16.91 -9.67 -11.58
N GLN A 46 -17.90 -8.96 -12.15
CA GLN A 46 -18.01 -8.72 -13.60
C GLN A 46 -16.79 -7.99 -14.14
N LEU A 47 -16.35 -6.89 -13.48
CA LEU A 47 -15.16 -6.14 -13.85
C LEU A 47 -13.87 -6.99 -13.84
N LEU A 48 -13.76 -7.90 -12.88
CA LEU A 48 -12.61 -8.79 -12.77
C LEU A 48 -12.69 -9.95 -13.76
N GLN A 49 -13.88 -10.42 -14.11
CA GLN A 49 -14.08 -11.45 -15.13
C GLN A 49 -13.63 -10.97 -16.53
N GLU A 50 -13.74 -9.67 -16.81
CA GLU A 50 -13.20 -9.07 -18.04
C GLU A 50 -11.66 -9.22 -18.14
N LYS A 51 -10.97 -9.46 -17.03
CA LYS A 51 -9.52 -9.75 -16.97
C LYS A 51 -9.21 -11.25 -17.06
N GLU A 52 -10.21 -12.08 -17.37
CA GLU A 52 -10.09 -13.54 -17.50
C GLU A 52 -9.67 -14.27 -16.21
N VAL A 53 -9.83 -13.65 -15.04
CA VAL A 53 -9.60 -14.29 -13.75
C VAL A 53 -10.85 -15.06 -13.28
N HIS A 54 -10.64 -16.10 -12.47
CA HIS A 54 -11.77 -16.81 -11.86
C HIS A 54 -12.42 -15.96 -10.79
N VAL A 55 -13.76 -15.87 -10.79
CA VAL A 55 -14.51 -15.09 -9.81
C VAL A 55 -15.59 -15.93 -9.14
N THR A 56 -15.82 -15.69 -7.86
CA THR A 56 -16.88 -16.34 -7.06
C THR A 56 -17.36 -15.41 -5.95
N GLN A 57 -18.46 -15.73 -5.30
CA GLN A 57 -18.88 -15.11 -4.04
C GLN A 57 -18.60 -16.01 -2.82
N ASP A 58 -18.12 -17.23 -3.05
CA ASP A 58 -17.86 -18.23 -2.01
C ASP A 58 -16.37 -18.24 -1.67
N ASN A 59 -16.03 -17.75 -0.46
CA ASN A 59 -14.65 -17.68 0.01
C ASN A 59 -14.04 -19.08 0.19
N VAL A 60 -14.82 -20.08 0.63
CA VAL A 60 -14.32 -21.45 0.86
C VAL A 60 -13.97 -22.12 -0.48
N ALA A 61 -14.83 -21.94 -1.48
CA ALA A 61 -14.59 -22.46 -2.82
C ALA A 61 -13.35 -21.76 -3.46
N ALA A 62 -13.19 -20.45 -3.25
CA ALA A 62 -12.11 -19.66 -3.82
C ALA A 62 -10.72 -20.10 -3.35
N ILE A 63 -10.57 -20.43 -2.06
CA ILE A 63 -9.26 -20.79 -1.48
C ILE A 63 -8.81 -22.23 -1.78
N LYS A 64 -9.71 -23.08 -2.29
CA LYS A 64 -9.48 -24.53 -2.38
C LYS A 64 -8.18 -24.92 -3.08
N ASN A 65 -7.91 -24.30 -4.21
CA ASN A 65 -6.74 -24.59 -5.05
C ASN A 65 -5.64 -23.54 -4.96
N ALA A 66 -5.73 -22.62 -3.99
CA ALA A 66 -4.77 -21.54 -3.83
C ALA A 66 -3.53 -22.02 -3.05
N ASP A 67 -2.36 -21.58 -3.49
CA ASP A 67 -1.10 -21.67 -2.74
C ASP A 67 -0.93 -20.44 -1.83
N VAL A 68 -1.43 -19.28 -2.32
CA VAL A 68 -1.37 -17.99 -1.64
C VAL A 68 -2.77 -17.41 -1.52
N VAL A 69 -3.12 -16.92 -0.33
CA VAL A 69 -4.39 -16.22 -0.08
C VAL A 69 -4.10 -14.78 0.32
N VAL A 70 -4.55 -13.82 -0.49
CA VAL A 70 -4.43 -12.39 -0.22
C VAL A 70 -5.73 -11.90 0.41
N LEU A 71 -5.64 -11.45 1.66
CA LEU A 71 -6.78 -10.86 2.39
C LEU A 71 -6.85 -9.37 2.05
N ALA A 72 -7.90 -8.98 1.31
CA ALA A 72 -8.08 -7.65 0.74
C ALA A 72 -9.46 -7.04 1.05
N VAL A 73 -10.06 -7.45 2.15
CA VAL A 73 -11.36 -6.93 2.61
C VAL A 73 -11.19 -5.70 3.49
N LYS A 74 -12.29 -4.98 3.71
CA LYS A 74 -12.31 -3.87 4.67
C LYS A 74 -12.12 -4.38 6.10
N PRO A 75 -11.43 -3.65 6.99
CA PRO A 75 -11.20 -4.07 8.38
C PRO A 75 -12.49 -4.45 9.12
N GLN A 76 -13.58 -3.70 8.91
CA GLN A 76 -14.86 -3.86 9.61
C GLN A 76 -15.53 -5.23 9.39
N VAL A 77 -15.19 -5.91 8.30
CA VAL A 77 -15.78 -7.24 7.99
C VAL A 77 -14.79 -8.38 8.21
N LEU A 78 -13.58 -8.11 8.74
CA LEU A 78 -12.50 -9.08 8.90
C LEU A 78 -12.97 -10.37 9.60
N ALA A 79 -13.52 -10.25 10.80
CA ALA A 79 -13.93 -11.41 11.60
C ALA A 79 -15.04 -12.23 10.91
N THR A 80 -16.03 -11.54 10.32
CA THR A 80 -17.14 -12.20 9.60
C THR A 80 -16.64 -13.00 8.40
N VAL A 81 -15.63 -12.49 7.69
CA VAL A 81 -15.06 -13.12 6.50
C VAL A 81 -14.11 -14.26 6.87
N LEU A 82 -13.29 -14.11 7.93
CA LEU A 82 -12.25 -15.07 8.26
C LEU A 82 -12.73 -16.24 9.12
N ARG A 83 -13.68 -16.04 10.04
CA ARG A 83 -14.18 -17.14 10.89
C ARG A 83 -14.63 -18.39 10.12
N PRO A 84 -15.35 -18.29 8.98
CA PRO A 84 -15.69 -19.45 8.16
C PRO A 84 -14.49 -20.17 7.51
N LEU A 85 -13.32 -19.50 7.45
CA LEU A 85 -12.08 -20.04 6.86
C LEU A 85 -11.17 -20.69 7.91
N LYS A 86 -11.58 -20.75 9.19
CA LYS A 86 -10.79 -21.31 10.27
C LYS A 86 -10.37 -22.76 9.98
N GLY A 87 -9.06 -23.03 10.09
CA GLY A 87 -8.48 -24.33 9.82
C GLY A 87 -8.32 -24.69 8.33
N LEU A 88 -8.85 -23.87 7.41
CA LEU A 88 -8.78 -24.13 5.96
C LEU A 88 -7.55 -23.49 5.28
N LEU A 89 -6.77 -22.71 6.03
CA LEU A 89 -5.62 -21.97 5.52
C LEU A 89 -4.27 -22.43 6.10
N SER A 90 -4.23 -23.56 6.78
CA SER A 90 -3.05 -24.04 7.50
C SER A 90 -1.85 -24.38 6.59
N ASP A 91 -2.11 -24.82 5.37
CA ASP A 91 -1.12 -25.16 4.34
C ASP A 91 -0.80 -23.99 3.38
N LYS A 92 -1.47 -22.85 3.52
CA LYS A 92 -1.40 -21.74 2.58
C LYS A 92 -0.58 -20.56 3.13
N LEU A 93 0.10 -19.83 2.25
CA LEU A 93 0.66 -18.53 2.60
C LEU A 93 -0.47 -17.50 2.62
N VAL A 94 -0.66 -16.84 3.76
CA VAL A 94 -1.66 -15.77 3.89
C VAL A 94 -0.95 -14.41 3.87
N ILE A 95 -1.34 -13.54 2.94
CA ILE A 95 -0.84 -12.18 2.82
C ILE A 95 -1.99 -11.22 3.13
N SER A 96 -1.91 -10.48 4.23
CA SER A 96 -2.92 -9.50 4.60
C SER A 96 -2.49 -8.10 4.17
N ILE A 97 -3.33 -7.44 3.37
CA ILE A 97 -3.20 -6.01 3.03
C ILE A 97 -4.23 -5.15 3.78
N ILE A 98 -4.80 -5.69 4.85
CA ILE A 98 -5.86 -5.04 5.64
C ILE A 98 -5.23 -4.08 6.65
N ALA A 99 -5.58 -2.80 6.58
CA ALA A 99 -5.10 -1.80 7.52
C ALA A 99 -5.54 -2.15 8.96
N GLY A 100 -4.62 -2.05 9.92
CA GLY A 100 -4.86 -2.34 11.33
C GLY A 100 -4.96 -3.82 11.72
N ALA A 101 -4.99 -4.75 10.76
CA ALA A 101 -5.09 -6.17 11.06
C ALA A 101 -3.71 -6.75 11.43
N GLU A 102 -3.45 -6.95 12.72
CA GLU A 102 -2.24 -7.58 13.23
C GLU A 102 -2.20 -9.07 12.93
N ILE A 103 -0.98 -9.61 12.79
CA ILE A 103 -0.76 -11.04 12.52
C ILE A 103 -1.47 -11.92 13.54
N GLN A 104 -1.37 -11.57 14.84
CA GLN A 104 -1.99 -12.37 15.91
C GLN A 104 -3.53 -12.40 15.78
N THR A 105 -4.14 -11.25 15.44
CA THR A 105 -5.60 -11.17 15.23
C THR A 105 -6.04 -12.07 14.08
N ILE A 106 -5.33 -12.00 12.95
CA ILE A 106 -5.60 -12.86 11.79
C ILE A 106 -5.38 -14.33 12.14
N SER A 107 -4.24 -14.67 12.74
CA SER A 107 -3.87 -16.04 13.12
C SER A 107 -4.92 -16.70 14.02
N ASN A 108 -5.45 -15.97 14.99
CA ASN A 108 -6.51 -16.47 15.88
C ASN A 108 -7.82 -16.75 15.13
N LEU A 109 -8.14 -15.94 14.12
CA LEU A 109 -9.36 -16.11 13.32
C LEU A 109 -9.29 -17.29 12.37
N ILE A 110 -8.11 -17.54 11.75
CA ILE A 110 -7.94 -18.56 10.70
C ILE A 110 -7.26 -19.85 11.18
N ASP A 111 -6.74 -19.87 12.41
CA ASP A 111 -5.96 -20.98 12.98
C ASP A 111 -4.71 -21.32 12.12
N SER A 112 -3.97 -20.27 11.72
CA SER A 112 -2.72 -20.39 10.96
C SER A 112 -1.77 -19.26 11.31
N ASN A 113 -0.47 -19.57 11.46
CA ASN A 113 0.57 -18.60 11.76
C ASN A 113 1.45 -18.25 10.53
N ARG A 114 1.16 -18.83 9.36
CA ARG A 114 1.87 -18.54 8.10
C ARG A 114 1.29 -17.28 7.45
N VAL A 115 1.41 -16.18 8.17
CA VAL A 115 0.77 -14.89 7.84
C VAL A 115 1.82 -13.81 7.63
N VAL A 116 1.69 -13.07 6.53
CA VAL A 116 2.46 -11.86 6.21
C VAL A 116 1.54 -10.65 6.29
N ARG A 117 1.94 -9.63 7.02
CA ARG A 117 1.25 -8.34 7.09
C ARG A 117 1.90 -7.34 6.14
N VAL A 118 1.10 -6.71 5.32
CA VAL A 118 1.55 -5.72 4.33
C VAL A 118 0.75 -4.45 4.47
N MET A 119 1.43 -3.32 4.44
CA MET A 119 0.80 -2.01 4.28
C MET A 119 1.15 -1.42 2.92
N PRO A 120 0.28 -1.56 1.93
CA PRO A 120 0.42 -0.95 0.61
C PRO A 120 -0.06 0.51 0.60
N ASN A 121 0.08 1.19 -0.54
CA ASN A 121 -0.53 2.49 -0.75
C ASN A 121 -1.15 2.63 -2.15
N THR A 122 -1.97 3.65 -2.33
CA THR A 122 -2.77 3.85 -3.56
C THR A 122 -1.96 4.05 -4.86
N PRO A 123 -0.70 4.59 -4.87
CA PRO A 123 0.10 4.60 -6.09
C PRO A 123 0.38 3.23 -6.71
N ALA A 124 0.09 2.14 -6.01
CA ALA A 124 0.08 0.78 -6.57
C ALA A 124 -0.83 0.66 -7.81
N LEU A 125 -1.90 1.47 -7.91
CA LEU A 125 -2.80 1.52 -9.07
C LEU A 125 -2.08 1.91 -10.37
N VAL A 126 -0.99 2.65 -10.26
CA VAL A 126 -0.12 3.06 -11.38
C VAL A 126 1.27 2.42 -11.29
N GLN A 127 1.39 1.30 -10.59
CA GLN A 127 2.61 0.49 -10.42
C GLN A 127 3.81 1.25 -9.80
N THR A 128 3.53 2.30 -9.05
CA THR A 128 4.53 3.09 -8.30
C THR A 128 4.23 3.10 -6.79
N GLY A 129 3.63 2.01 -6.30
CA GLY A 129 3.32 1.83 -4.89
C GLY A 129 4.56 1.69 -4.00
N ALA A 130 4.34 1.82 -2.70
CA ALA A 130 5.31 1.47 -1.67
C ALA A 130 4.62 0.53 -0.66
N HIS A 131 5.24 -0.63 -0.44
CA HIS A 131 4.69 -1.70 0.39
C HIS A 131 5.64 -1.98 1.55
N GLY A 132 5.24 -1.66 2.79
CA GLY A 132 5.93 -2.12 3.98
C GLY A 132 5.43 -3.51 4.35
N ILE A 133 6.35 -4.43 4.66
CA ILE A 133 6.08 -5.85 4.85
C ILE A 133 6.66 -6.31 6.18
N TYR A 134 5.87 -7.06 6.93
CA TYR A 134 6.32 -7.75 8.13
C TYR A 134 5.78 -9.18 8.16
N ALA A 135 6.58 -10.10 8.65
CA ALA A 135 6.16 -11.46 8.99
C ALA A 135 6.95 -11.96 10.20
N ASN A 136 6.33 -12.84 10.97
CA ASN A 136 7.00 -13.53 12.07
C ASN A 136 8.04 -14.55 11.54
N GLU A 137 8.75 -15.23 12.45
CA GLU A 137 9.82 -16.18 12.14
C GLU A 137 9.31 -17.49 11.49
N ILE A 138 8.02 -17.78 11.61
CA ILE A 138 7.39 -18.98 11.01
C ILE A 138 7.35 -18.87 9.48
N VAL A 139 7.26 -17.64 8.96
CA VAL A 139 7.30 -17.39 7.51
C VAL A 139 8.74 -17.51 7.01
N GLY A 140 9.04 -18.60 6.33
CA GLY A 140 10.36 -18.93 5.82
C GLY A 140 10.80 -18.06 4.64
N THR A 141 12.05 -18.23 4.22
CA THR A 141 12.68 -17.41 3.15
C THR A 141 11.91 -17.50 1.84
N SER A 142 11.48 -18.70 1.42
CA SER A 142 10.73 -18.89 0.17
C SER A 142 9.40 -18.12 0.16
N ASP A 143 8.69 -18.06 1.30
CA ASP A 143 7.43 -17.31 1.43
C ASP A 143 7.66 -15.80 1.40
N ARG A 144 8.76 -15.35 2.01
CA ARG A 144 9.17 -13.94 1.97
C ARG A 144 9.54 -13.51 0.56
N GLU A 145 10.26 -14.35 -0.17
CA GLU A 145 10.59 -14.10 -1.59
C GLU A 145 9.36 -14.07 -2.46
N LEU A 146 8.44 -15.04 -2.31
CA LEU A 146 7.19 -15.11 -3.05
C LEU A 146 6.32 -13.87 -2.76
N THR A 147 6.20 -13.46 -1.48
CA THR A 147 5.49 -12.24 -1.09
C THR A 147 6.09 -11.01 -1.77
N SER A 148 7.43 -10.89 -1.75
CA SER A 148 8.13 -9.78 -2.41
C SER A 148 7.87 -9.75 -3.91
N GLN A 149 7.87 -10.91 -4.58
CA GLN A 149 7.58 -11.02 -6.01
C GLN A 149 6.15 -10.60 -6.36
N ILE A 150 5.18 -11.02 -5.55
CA ILE A 150 3.76 -10.65 -5.73
C ILE A 150 3.58 -9.14 -5.60
N LEU A 151 4.13 -8.54 -4.55
CA LEU A 151 3.96 -7.11 -4.27
C LEU A 151 4.79 -6.21 -5.20
N ALA A 152 5.97 -6.68 -5.63
CA ALA A 152 6.80 -5.97 -6.59
C ALA A 152 6.08 -5.70 -7.92
N ALA A 153 5.00 -6.44 -8.22
CA ALA A 153 4.17 -6.18 -9.40
C ALA A 153 3.54 -4.78 -9.40
N THR A 154 3.45 -4.13 -8.25
CA THR A 154 2.80 -2.82 -8.12
C THR A 154 3.68 -1.74 -7.48
N GLY A 155 4.93 -2.03 -7.15
CA GLY A 155 5.83 -1.01 -6.62
C GLY A 155 7.01 -1.55 -5.81
N LEU A 156 7.59 -0.68 -5.00
CA LEU A 156 8.70 -0.97 -4.11
C LEU A 156 8.23 -1.83 -2.93
N THR A 157 9.03 -2.84 -2.55
CA THR A 157 8.78 -3.70 -1.39
C THR A 157 9.89 -3.53 -0.36
N ILE A 158 9.52 -3.25 0.90
CA ILE A 158 10.47 -3.07 2.00
C ILE A 158 10.02 -3.92 3.19
N TRP A 159 10.89 -4.82 3.63
CA TRP A 159 10.72 -5.58 4.86
C TRP A 159 11.12 -4.74 6.07
N VAL A 160 10.26 -4.73 7.08
CA VAL A 160 10.54 -4.10 8.37
C VAL A 160 10.86 -5.14 9.44
N ASN A 161 11.55 -4.72 10.51
CA ASN A 161 12.10 -5.63 11.51
C ASN A 161 11.11 -6.02 12.62
N SER A 162 10.02 -5.27 12.77
CA SER A 162 8.98 -5.54 13.77
C SER A 162 7.61 -5.15 13.26
N GLU A 163 6.57 -5.82 13.77
CA GLU A 163 5.19 -5.51 13.40
C GLU A 163 4.78 -4.07 13.76
N ALA A 164 5.28 -3.56 14.88
CA ALA A 164 5.05 -2.18 15.32
C ALA A 164 5.54 -1.13 14.29
N GLN A 165 6.53 -1.47 13.46
CA GLN A 165 6.99 -0.57 12.39
C GLN A 165 5.97 -0.42 11.26
N ILE A 166 5.01 -1.33 11.13
CA ILE A 166 3.93 -1.20 10.12
C ILE A 166 3.05 0.03 10.40
N ASP A 167 2.91 0.45 11.66
CA ASP A 167 2.18 1.70 11.98
C ASP A 167 2.95 2.93 11.51
N ALA A 168 4.29 2.92 11.61
CA ALA A 168 5.13 3.97 11.03
C ALA A 168 5.09 3.95 9.49
N VAL A 169 5.09 2.75 8.87
CA VAL A 169 4.87 2.60 7.42
C VAL A 169 3.51 3.17 7.02
N THR A 170 2.46 2.91 7.81
CA THR A 170 1.13 3.47 7.58
C THR A 170 1.16 4.99 7.57
N ALA A 171 1.83 5.61 8.55
CA ALA A 171 1.96 7.05 8.63
C ALA A 171 2.79 7.64 7.49
N VAL A 172 3.90 7.01 7.10
CA VAL A 172 4.82 7.54 6.08
C VAL A 172 4.31 7.28 4.66
N SER A 173 3.96 6.04 4.33
CA SER A 173 3.62 5.65 2.95
C SER A 173 2.15 5.31 2.75
N GLY A 174 1.48 4.70 3.71
CA GLY A 174 0.05 4.38 3.61
C GLY A 174 -0.79 5.64 3.45
N SER A 175 -0.64 6.60 4.35
CA SER A 175 -1.31 7.91 4.32
C SER A 175 -0.57 8.94 3.46
N GLY A 176 0.71 8.71 3.15
CA GLY A 176 1.61 9.62 2.44
C GLY A 176 1.05 10.23 1.16
N PRO A 177 0.38 9.50 0.27
CA PRO A 177 -0.18 10.09 -0.94
C PRO A 177 -1.10 11.28 -0.68
N ALA A 178 -1.89 11.25 0.41
CA ALA A 178 -2.77 12.36 0.78
C ALA A 178 -1.98 13.63 1.15
N TYR A 179 -0.80 13.50 1.74
CA TYR A 179 0.04 14.66 2.09
C TYR A 179 0.59 15.34 0.84
N PHE A 180 1.03 14.54 -0.14
CA PHE A 180 1.48 15.07 -1.43
C PHE A 180 0.33 15.72 -2.20
N PHE A 181 -0.87 15.10 -2.22
CA PHE A 181 -2.04 15.71 -2.86
C PHE A 181 -2.44 17.03 -2.19
N TYR A 182 -2.38 17.12 -0.87
CA TYR A 182 -2.63 18.36 -0.13
C TYR A 182 -1.61 19.46 -0.48
N LEU A 183 -0.32 19.10 -0.59
CA LEU A 183 0.71 20.04 -1.02
C LEU A 183 0.48 20.50 -2.46
N MET A 184 0.19 19.58 -3.38
CA MET A 184 -0.12 19.90 -4.78
C MET A 184 -1.33 20.84 -4.89
N GLU A 185 -2.42 20.56 -4.17
CA GLU A 185 -3.61 21.42 -4.10
C GLU A 185 -3.25 22.84 -3.63
N SER A 186 -2.44 22.93 -2.58
CA SER A 186 -2.01 24.20 -2.02
C SER A 186 -1.13 25.00 -3.00
N MET A 187 -0.21 24.33 -3.70
CA MET A 187 0.63 24.95 -4.72
C MET A 187 -0.17 25.43 -5.93
N ILE A 188 -1.14 24.65 -6.41
CA ILE A 188 -2.03 25.05 -7.52
C ILE A 188 -2.81 26.30 -7.13
N ARG A 189 -3.39 26.32 -5.93
CA ARG A 189 -4.13 27.48 -5.41
C ARG A 189 -3.24 28.72 -5.31
N ALA A 190 -2.04 28.58 -4.79
CA ALA A 190 -1.06 29.66 -4.71
C ALA A 190 -0.66 30.17 -6.09
N GLY A 191 -0.40 29.26 -7.05
CA GLY A 191 -0.07 29.62 -8.44
C GLY A 191 -1.16 30.46 -9.11
N LYS A 192 -2.42 30.10 -8.88
CA LYS A 192 -3.59 30.92 -9.34
C LYS A 192 -3.59 32.31 -8.72
N ASN A 193 -3.33 32.42 -7.42
CA ASN A 193 -3.25 33.72 -6.74
C ASN A 193 -2.09 34.57 -7.21
N LEU A 194 -1.04 33.97 -7.78
CA LEU A 194 0.08 34.65 -8.42
C LEU A 194 -0.19 35.03 -9.89
N GLY A 195 -1.40 34.77 -10.40
CA GLY A 195 -1.83 35.16 -11.74
C GLY A 195 -1.69 34.08 -12.82
N LEU A 196 -1.36 32.84 -12.47
CA LEU A 196 -1.36 31.74 -13.45
C LEU A 196 -2.79 31.27 -13.73
N ASP A 197 -3.04 30.88 -14.98
CA ASP A 197 -4.24 30.12 -15.32
C ASP A 197 -4.25 28.78 -14.56
N GLU A 198 -5.42 28.27 -14.20
CA GLU A 198 -5.56 27.03 -13.42
C GLU A 198 -4.92 25.82 -14.09
N LYS A 199 -5.08 25.68 -15.40
CA LYS A 199 -4.48 24.56 -16.17
C LYS A 199 -2.96 24.64 -16.14
N VAL A 200 -2.42 25.86 -16.26
CA VAL A 200 -0.96 26.10 -16.19
C VAL A 200 -0.43 25.80 -14.79
N ALA A 201 -1.06 26.34 -13.75
CA ALA A 201 -0.66 26.08 -12.36
C ALA A 201 -0.72 24.58 -12.03
N THR A 202 -1.75 23.86 -12.47
CA THR A 202 -1.91 22.42 -12.29
C THR A 202 -0.79 21.65 -13.00
N ALA A 203 -0.58 21.89 -14.28
CA ALA A 203 0.43 21.18 -15.07
C ALA A 203 1.84 21.37 -14.51
N LEU A 204 2.21 22.62 -14.16
CA LEU A 204 3.51 22.92 -13.56
C LEU A 204 3.68 22.24 -12.20
N THR A 205 2.68 22.27 -11.34
CA THR A 205 2.75 21.65 -10.02
C THR A 205 2.93 20.14 -10.11
N LEU A 206 2.10 19.46 -10.91
CA LEU A 206 2.15 18.00 -11.02
C LEU A 206 3.47 17.53 -11.64
N GLN A 207 3.94 18.20 -12.71
CA GLN A 207 5.20 17.86 -13.35
C GLN A 207 6.41 18.13 -12.44
N THR A 208 6.38 19.21 -11.66
CA THR A 208 7.44 19.52 -10.69
C THR A 208 7.51 18.46 -9.58
N ALA A 209 6.37 18.04 -9.04
CA ALA A 209 6.30 17.00 -8.01
C ALA A 209 6.85 15.66 -8.52
N LEU A 210 6.44 15.25 -9.74
CA LEU A 210 6.94 14.04 -10.38
C LEU A 210 8.47 14.12 -10.60
N GLY A 211 8.96 15.21 -11.15
CA GLY A 211 10.38 15.40 -11.42
C GLY A 211 11.23 15.41 -10.16
N ALA A 212 10.79 16.09 -9.10
CA ALA A 212 11.50 16.12 -7.82
C ALA A 212 11.57 14.73 -7.17
N ALA A 213 10.47 13.96 -7.18
CA ALA A 213 10.46 12.60 -6.67
C ALA A 213 11.39 11.69 -7.48
N GLN A 214 11.36 11.79 -8.81
CA GLN A 214 12.21 10.99 -9.68
C GLN A 214 13.71 11.32 -9.48
N MET A 215 14.06 12.59 -9.34
CA MET A 215 15.43 13.01 -9.01
C MET A 215 15.88 12.44 -7.66
N ALA A 216 15.03 12.47 -6.64
CA ALA A 216 15.35 11.92 -5.32
C ALA A 216 15.56 10.40 -5.34
N ILE A 217 14.79 9.66 -6.15
CA ILE A 217 14.90 8.20 -6.27
C ILE A 217 16.15 7.78 -7.05
N THR A 218 16.53 8.53 -8.09
CA THR A 218 17.64 8.16 -8.99
C THR A 218 18.99 8.73 -8.59
N SER A 219 19.01 9.73 -7.70
CA SER A 219 20.24 10.39 -7.24
C SER A 219 20.89 9.62 -6.09
N SER A 220 22.22 9.71 -6.01
CA SER A 220 22.99 9.33 -4.81
C SER A 220 22.93 10.39 -3.70
N ASN A 221 22.50 11.62 -4.02
CA ASN A 221 22.36 12.70 -3.05
C ASN A 221 21.10 12.53 -2.20
N THR A 222 21.21 12.87 -0.93
CA THR A 222 20.06 12.91 -0.04
C THR A 222 19.07 14.03 -0.44
N PRO A 223 17.78 13.95 -0.06
CA PRO A 223 16.83 15.04 -0.28
C PRO A 223 17.29 16.39 0.27
N SER A 224 18.07 16.41 1.38
CA SER A 224 18.66 17.62 1.94
C SER A 224 19.70 18.25 1.02
N GLU A 225 20.57 17.42 0.42
CA GLU A 225 21.57 17.87 -0.54
C GLU A 225 20.93 18.35 -1.84
N LEU A 226 19.95 17.60 -2.35
CA LEU A 226 19.19 18.03 -3.54
C LEU A 226 18.52 19.39 -3.32
N ARG A 227 17.90 19.61 -2.15
CA ARG A 227 17.32 20.91 -1.78
C ARG A 227 18.37 22.02 -1.77
N LYS A 228 19.55 21.79 -1.18
CA LYS A 228 20.66 22.76 -1.17
C LYS A 228 21.12 23.10 -2.59
N ASN A 229 21.22 22.11 -3.46
CA ASN A 229 21.72 22.30 -4.83
C ASN A 229 20.79 23.18 -5.69
N VAL A 230 19.50 23.25 -5.36
CA VAL A 230 18.52 24.12 -6.04
C VAL A 230 18.21 25.40 -5.27
N THR A 231 18.99 25.73 -4.23
CA THR A 231 18.80 26.91 -3.38
C THR A 231 20.00 27.87 -3.54
N SER A 232 19.88 28.81 -4.47
CA SER A 232 20.92 29.84 -4.66
C SER A 232 20.83 30.89 -3.54
N PRO A 233 21.98 31.43 -3.07
CA PRO A 233 21.99 32.53 -2.11
C PRO A 233 21.17 33.74 -2.62
N ASN A 234 20.34 34.30 -1.78
CA ASN A 234 19.41 35.42 -2.09
C ASN A 234 18.43 35.12 -3.24
N GLY A 235 18.25 33.87 -3.61
CA GLY A 235 17.32 33.44 -4.68
C GLY A 235 15.89 33.27 -4.20
N THR A 236 14.98 33.05 -5.16
CA THR A 236 13.56 32.81 -4.91
C THR A 236 13.29 31.59 -4.06
N THR A 237 14.08 30.52 -4.27
CA THR A 237 13.98 29.27 -3.49
C THR A 237 14.33 29.51 -2.03
N GLN A 238 15.41 30.26 -1.74
CA GLN A 238 15.77 30.61 -0.37
C GLN A 238 14.66 31.38 0.33
N ALA A 239 14.13 32.42 -0.32
CA ALA A 239 13.06 33.24 0.23
C ALA A 239 11.80 32.41 0.59
N ALA A 240 11.44 31.43 -0.27
CA ALA A 240 10.33 30.52 -0.01
C ALA A 240 10.61 29.57 1.17
N LEU A 241 11.81 28.99 1.25
CA LEU A 241 12.21 28.07 2.33
C LEU A 241 12.25 28.77 3.68
N GLU A 242 12.67 30.05 3.74
CA GLU A 242 12.64 30.86 4.96
C GLU A 242 11.21 31.06 5.49
N VAL A 243 10.20 31.14 4.61
CA VAL A 243 8.79 31.15 5.03
C VAL A 243 8.40 29.80 5.63
N PHE A 244 8.79 28.68 5.02
CA PHE A 244 8.50 27.35 5.54
C PHE A 244 9.17 27.11 6.91
N ASP A 245 10.40 27.57 7.08
CA ASP A 245 11.12 27.44 8.35
C ASP A 245 10.46 28.27 9.45
N ARG A 246 10.06 29.52 9.17
CA ARG A 246 9.29 30.36 10.13
C ARG A 246 7.94 29.75 10.47
N ALA A 247 7.28 29.10 9.52
CA ALA A 247 6.03 28.38 9.74
C ALA A 247 6.20 27.01 10.38
N GLN A 248 7.43 26.61 10.72
CA GLN A 248 7.74 25.32 11.35
C GLN A 248 7.17 24.11 10.60
N ILE A 249 7.21 24.12 9.26
CA ILE A 249 6.63 23.04 8.43
C ILE A 249 7.21 21.67 8.81
N SER A 250 8.52 21.58 9.12
CA SER A 250 9.15 20.32 9.53
C SER A 250 8.52 19.74 10.80
N GLN A 251 8.28 20.57 11.82
CA GLN A 251 7.62 20.18 13.06
C GLN A 251 6.16 19.78 12.84
N ASN A 252 5.47 20.53 11.98
CA ASN A 252 4.08 20.22 11.62
C ASN A 252 3.96 18.86 10.91
N ILE A 253 4.91 18.53 10.02
CA ILE A 253 4.97 17.20 9.37
C ILE A 253 5.22 16.11 10.41
N GLN A 254 6.17 16.30 11.35
CA GLN A 254 6.42 15.32 12.42
C GLN A 254 5.16 15.08 13.26
N SER A 255 4.46 16.12 13.64
CA SER A 255 3.23 16.04 14.43
C SER A 255 2.11 15.32 13.66
N ALA A 256 1.97 15.59 12.36
CA ALA A 256 1.00 14.93 11.51
C ALA A 256 1.26 13.43 11.36
N LEU A 257 2.52 13.03 11.14
CA LEU A 257 2.90 11.62 11.04
C LEU A 257 2.72 10.88 12.39
N ALA A 258 3.06 11.53 13.50
CA ALA A 258 2.84 10.96 14.83
C ALA A 258 1.35 10.73 15.11
N ALA A 259 0.49 11.66 14.72
CA ALA A 259 -0.96 11.50 14.83
C ALA A 259 -1.49 10.34 13.95
N ALA A 260 -0.98 10.21 12.73
CA ALA A 260 -1.35 9.11 11.83
C ALA A 260 -0.90 7.74 12.38
N GLN A 261 0.32 7.65 12.92
CA GLN A 261 0.83 6.44 13.57
C GLN A 261 -0.03 6.05 14.78
N LYS A 262 -0.32 7.02 15.66
CA LYS A 262 -1.18 6.80 16.83
C LYS A 262 -2.56 6.28 16.41
N ARG A 263 -3.17 6.88 15.37
CA ARG A 263 -4.47 6.41 14.88
C ARG A 263 -4.41 5.01 14.28
N SER A 264 -3.30 4.63 13.62
CA SER A 264 -3.07 3.27 13.15
C SER A 264 -3.10 2.25 14.29
N GLN A 265 -2.42 2.55 15.40
CA GLN A 265 -2.41 1.72 16.60
C GLN A 265 -3.79 1.59 17.24
N GLU A 266 -4.52 2.71 17.36
CA GLU A 266 -5.90 2.69 17.87
C GLU A 266 -6.82 1.81 17.01
N LEU A 267 -6.73 1.91 15.69
CA LEU A 267 -7.49 1.07 14.76
C LEU A 267 -7.14 -0.41 14.90
N ALA A 268 -5.88 -0.75 15.11
CA ALA A 268 -5.44 -2.13 15.34
C ALA A 268 -6.05 -2.69 16.63
N GLN A 269 -6.05 -1.90 17.72
CA GLN A 269 -6.69 -2.31 18.97
C GLN A 269 -8.20 -2.48 18.82
N GLU A 270 -8.90 -1.52 18.20
CA GLU A 270 -10.35 -1.60 17.93
C GLU A 270 -10.71 -2.87 17.14
N LEU A 271 -9.88 -3.20 16.13
CA LEU A 271 -10.07 -4.38 15.29
C LEU A 271 -9.82 -5.67 16.07
N SER A 272 -8.76 -5.72 16.89
CA SER A 272 -8.48 -6.87 17.75
C SER A 272 -9.61 -7.13 18.74
N ASP A 273 -10.17 -6.09 19.36
CA ASP A 273 -11.28 -6.22 20.30
C ASP A 273 -12.58 -6.67 19.64
N SER A 274 -12.85 -6.22 18.43
CA SER A 274 -14.02 -6.65 17.64
C SER A 274 -13.90 -8.08 17.10
N ALA A 275 -12.69 -8.62 17.01
CA ALA A 275 -12.40 -9.95 16.49
C ALA A 275 -12.51 -11.07 17.55
N LYS A 276 -12.52 -10.71 18.84
CA LYS A 276 -12.75 -11.65 19.97
C LYS A 276 -14.19 -12.17 19.97
#